data_2a3b79db730a3113121d5b96da40b38f
#
_entry.id   2a3b79db730a3113121d5b96da40b38f
#
_cell.length_a   1.000
_cell.length_b   1.000
_cell.length_c   1.000
_cell.angle_alpha   90.00
_cell.angle_beta   90.00
_cell.angle_gamma   90.00
#
_symmetry.space_group_name_H-M   'P 1'
#
loop_
_entity.id
_entity.type
_entity.pdbx_description
1 polymer ?
#
loop_
_entity_poly.entity_id
_entity_poly.type
_entity_poly.pdbx_seq_one_letter_code
_entity_poly.pdbx_strand_id
1 'polypeptide(L)'
;MKKILALLLLFPVLTSAQWKGKTSNDDQRTMMIQRHMDLYPKNDQSQLKNIFLADSKINVNGVNVISPAELADFEKLHHKIFKNITFEIGANITSKYENGQIWTHVWAWGTGEGKKSKKTTSIPVHLAFKWDGMKSNQAYFMFDPTFINSEIALNN
;
A
#
# COMPACT_ATOMS: atom_id res chain seq x y z
N MET A 1 -43.28 58.35 4.06
CA MET A 1 -42.03 57.89 3.46
C MET A 1 -41.62 56.61 4.19
N LYS A 2 -41.88 55.42 3.60
CA LYS A 2 -41.58 54.11 4.18
C LYS A 2 -40.19 53.69 3.70
N LYS A 3 -39.23 53.62 4.59
CA LYS A 3 -37.90 53.05 4.28
C LYS A 3 -38.02 51.54 4.27
N ILE A 4 -37.91 50.93 3.09
CA ILE A 4 -37.78 49.47 2.92
C ILE A 4 -36.35 49.13 3.24
N LEU A 5 -36.16 48.46 4.37
CA LEU A 5 -34.89 47.89 4.78
C LEU A 5 -34.75 46.56 4.01
N ALA A 6 -33.95 46.56 2.94
CA ALA A 6 -33.61 45.35 2.22
C ALA A 6 -32.62 44.53 3.11
N LEU A 7 -33.15 43.55 3.80
CA LEU A 7 -32.36 42.56 4.51
C LEU A 7 -31.73 41.62 3.47
N LEU A 8 -30.50 41.93 3.05
CA LEU A 8 -29.67 41.03 2.27
C LEU A 8 -29.33 39.82 3.17
N LEU A 9 -30.12 38.74 3.06
CA LEU A 9 -29.78 37.45 3.58
C LEU A 9 -28.55 36.96 2.80
N LEU A 10 -27.36 37.23 3.32
CA LEU A 10 -26.13 36.52 2.99
C LEU A 10 -26.33 35.08 3.43
N PHE A 11 -26.89 34.26 2.53
CA PHE A 11 -26.75 32.83 2.67
C PHE A 11 -25.25 32.52 2.54
N PRO A 12 -24.59 31.99 3.59
CA PRO A 12 -23.28 31.44 3.41
C PRO A 12 -23.46 30.30 2.40
N VAL A 13 -22.96 30.50 1.19
CA VAL A 13 -22.74 29.40 0.27
C VAL A 13 -21.69 28.52 0.98
N LEU A 14 -22.19 27.58 1.74
CA LEU A 14 -21.38 26.47 2.23
C LEU A 14 -20.96 25.72 0.96
N THR A 15 -19.86 26.17 0.36
CA THR A 15 -19.08 25.34 -0.55
C THR A 15 -18.52 24.23 0.33
N SER A 16 -19.35 23.21 0.60
CA SER A 16 -18.82 21.95 1.05
C SER A 16 -17.85 21.54 -0.06
N ALA A 17 -16.55 21.63 0.24
CA ALA A 17 -15.55 20.97 -0.56
C ALA A 17 -15.88 19.47 -0.47
N GLN A 18 -16.79 19.02 -1.35
CA GLN A 18 -17.13 17.62 -1.44
C GLN A 18 -15.89 16.90 -1.93
N TRP A 19 -15.33 16.09 -1.07
CA TRP A 19 -14.33 15.13 -1.47
C TRP A 19 -14.93 14.27 -2.58
N LYS A 20 -14.39 14.42 -3.78
CA LYS A 20 -14.88 13.72 -4.95
C LYS A 20 -14.13 12.41 -5.06
N GLY A 21 -14.85 11.31 -4.83
CA GLY A 21 -14.35 9.95 -4.82
C GLY A 21 -15.05 9.13 -3.76
N LYS A 22 -14.86 7.81 -3.83
CA LYS A 22 -15.38 6.86 -2.85
C LYS A 22 -14.24 6.04 -2.30
N THR A 23 -14.24 5.81 -0.99
CA THR A 23 -13.29 4.92 -0.32
C THR A 23 -14.04 3.77 0.33
N SER A 24 -13.39 2.60 0.41
CA SER A 24 -13.93 1.41 1.06
C SER A 24 -12.78 0.61 1.66
N ASN A 25 -13.01 0.06 2.84
CA ASN A 25 -12.13 -0.91 3.50
C ASN A 25 -12.61 -2.37 3.34
N ASP A 26 -13.79 -2.57 2.73
CA ASP A 26 -14.40 -3.88 2.43
C ASP A 26 -14.49 -4.19 0.92
N ASP A 27 -13.83 -3.39 0.06
CA ASP A 27 -13.69 -3.68 -1.37
C ASP A 27 -12.89 -4.98 -1.57
N GLN A 28 -13.25 -5.75 -2.60
CA GLN A 28 -12.57 -7.01 -2.91
C GLN A 28 -11.05 -6.85 -3.10
N ARG A 29 -10.59 -5.71 -3.63
CA ARG A 29 -9.17 -5.40 -3.80
C ARG A 29 -8.49 -5.22 -2.45
N THR A 30 -9.14 -4.50 -1.53
CA THR A 30 -8.67 -4.39 -0.14
C THR A 30 -8.51 -5.76 0.50
N MET A 31 -9.51 -6.64 0.34
CA MET A 31 -9.46 -8.01 0.88
C MET A 31 -8.36 -8.86 0.23
N MET A 32 -8.10 -8.69 -1.08
CA MET A 32 -7.00 -9.39 -1.77
C MET A 32 -5.64 -8.98 -1.22
N ILE A 33 -5.43 -7.68 -0.98
CA ILE A 33 -4.19 -7.17 -0.40
C ILE A 33 -4.06 -7.62 1.07
N GLN A 34 -5.14 -7.54 1.85
CA GLN A 34 -5.15 -8.04 3.22
C GLN A 34 -4.71 -9.50 3.27
N ARG A 35 -5.28 -10.35 2.42
CA ARG A 35 -4.92 -11.77 2.35
C ARG A 35 -3.45 -11.98 1.98
N HIS A 36 -2.90 -11.18 1.09
CA HIS A 36 -1.46 -11.25 0.77
C HIS A 36 -0.61 -10.88 2.00
N MET A 37 -0.96 -9.81 2.71
CA MET A 37 -0.26 -9.40 3.93
C MET A 37 -0.34 -10.46 5.05
N ASP A 38 -1.45 -11.21 5.15
CA ASP A 38 -1.61 -12.31 6.12
C ASP A 38 -0.80 -13.56 5.75
N LEU A 39 -0.51 -13.75 4.46
CA LEU A 39 0.24 -14.90 3.94
C LEU A 39 1.75 -14.62 3.87
N TYR A 40 2.14 -13.37 3.71
CA TYR A 40 3.56 -12.99 3.62
C TYR A 40 4.38 -13.49 4.82
N PRO A 41 3.97 -13.34 6.11
CA PRO A 41 4.71 -13.89 7.24
C PRO A 41 4.92 -15.41 7.19
N LYS A 42 4.10 -16.13 6.41
CA LYS A 42 4.19 -17.58 6.20
C LYS A 42 5.05 -17.96 4.99
N ASN A 43 5.71 -16.98 4.37
CA ASN A 43 6.47 -17.14 3.11
C ASN A 43 5.62 -17.69 1.96
N ASP A 44 4.35 -17.28 1.89
CA ASP A 44 3.39 -17.71 0.85
C ASP A 44 3.08 -16.54 -0.10
N GLN A 45 3.62 -16.60 -1.32
CA GLN A 45 3.44 -15.61 -2.38
C GLN A 45 2.27 -15.96 -3.32
N SER A 46 1.43 -16.93 -2.99
CA SER A 46 0.37 -17.44 -3.88
C SER A 46 -0.63 -16.38 -4.33
N GLN A 47 -0.78 -15.27 -3.58
CA GLN A 47 -1.68 -14.17 -3.92
C GLN A 47 -1.13 -13.25 -5.00
N LEU A 48 0.18 -13.17 -5.24
CA LEU A 48 0.76 -12.24 -6.23
C LEU A 48 0.15 -12.44 -7.62
N LYS A 49 -0.06 -13.68 -8.05
CA LYS A 49 -0.74 -14.01 -9.32
C LYS A 49 -2.20 -13.56 -9.40
N ASN A 50 -2.86 -13.38 -8.26
CA ASN A 50 -4.23 -12.87 -8.19
C ASN A 50 -4.26 -11.34 -8.19
N ILE A 51 -3.26 -10.70 -7.63
CA ILE A 51 -3.13 -9.25 -7.53
C ILE A 51 -2.63 -8.65 -8.84
N PHE A 52 -1.57 -9.18 -9.43
CA PHE A 52 -0.86 -8.58 -10.55
C PHE A 52 -1.19 -9.20 -11.91
N LEU A 53 -1.07 -8.38 -12.97
CA LEU A 53 -0.84 -8.85 -14.32
C LEU A 53 0.64 -9.29 -14.46
N ALA A 54 0.94 -10.16 -15.41
CA ALA A 54 2.31 -10.66 -15.59
C ALA A 54 3.31 -9.55 -15.97
N ASP A 55 2.85 -8.52 -16.68
CA ASP A 55 3.62 -7.36 -17.14
C ASP A 55 3.51 -6.13 -16.22
N SER A 56 2.91 -6.29 -15.03
CA SER A 56 2.78 -5.22 -14.05
C SER A 56 4.13 -4.66 -13.64
N LYS A 57 4.15 -3.36 -13.38
CA LYS A 57 5.36 -2.63 -12.94
C LYS A 57 5.24 -2.27 -11.47
N ILE A 58 6.18 -2.73 -10.68
CA ILE A 58 6.24 -2.48 -9.24
C ILE A 58 7.44 -1.58 -8.97
N ASN A 59 7.17 -0.35 -8.57
CA ASN A 59 8.19 0.62 -8.21
C ASN A 59 8.57 0.47 -6.74
N VAL A 60 9.83 0.18 -6.46
CA VAL A 60 10.34 0.02 -5.09
C VAL A 60 11.20 1.24 -4.76
N ASN A 61 10.75 2.02 -3.79
CA ASN A 61 11.41 3.23 -3.27
C ASN A 61 11.77 4.29 -4.31
N GLY A 62 11.05 4.33 -5.46
CA GLY A 62 11.31 5.29 -6.52
C GLY A 62 12.57 5.04 -7.35
N VAL A 63 13.35 3.99 -7.08
CA VAL A 63 14.65 3.72 -7.73
C VAL A 63 14.66 2.43 -8.55
N ASN A 64 13.89 1.43 -8.19
CA ASN A 64 13.83 0.15 -8.88
C ASN A 64 12.42 -0.11 -9.40
N VAL A 65 12.33 -0.62 -10.64
CA VAL A 65 11.07 -1.12 -11.20
C VAL A 65 11.25 -2.61 -11.46
N ILE A 66 10.46 -3.41 -10.77
CA ILE A 66 10.52 -4.88 -10.83
C ILE A 66 9.19 -5.47 -11.33
N SER A 67 9.27 -6.68 -11.84
CA SER A 67 8.11 -7.50 -12.21
C SER A 67 7.50 -8.23 -11.00
N PRO A 68 6.28 -8.79 -11.11
CA PRO A 68 5.71 -9.63 -10.06
C PRO A 68 6.54 -10.88 -9.73
N ALA A 69 7.28 -11.42 -10.70
CA ALA A 69 8.18 -12.56 -10.47
C ALA A 69 9.39 -12.15 -9.61
N GLU A 70 10.01 -11.01 -9.92
CA GLU A 70 11.10 -10.45 -9.11
C GLU A 70 10.63 -10.04 -7.72
N LEU A 71 9.37 -9.54 -7.59
CA LEU A 71 8.78 -9.30 -6.27
C LEU A 71 8.68 -10.59 -5.45
N ALA A 72 8.21 -11.68 -6.06
CA ALA A 72 8.13 -12.98 -5.36
C ALA A 72 9.51 -13.46 -4.88
N ASP A 73 10.56 -13.24 -5.67
CA ASP A 73 11.93 -13.61 -5.29
C ASP A 73 12.47 -12.66 -4.19
N PHE A 74 12.14 -11.39 -4.23
CA PHE A 74 12.45 -10.43 -3.17
C PHE A 74 11.78 -10.80 -1.84
N GLU A 75 10.51 -11.18 -1.86
CA GLU A 75 9.80 -11.65 -0.67
C GLU A 75 10.43 -12.93 -0.10
N LYS A 76 10.80 -13.89 -0.94
CA LYS A 76 11.52 -15.10 -0.51
C LYS A 76 12.90 -14.76 0.08
N LEU A 77 13.60 -13.77 -0.49
CA LEU A 77 14.88 -13.31 0.08
C LEU A 77 14.67 -12.77 1.50
N HIS A 78 13.61 -12.01 1.76
CA HIS A 78 13.30 -11.55 3.11
C HIS A 78 13.21 -12.72 4.09
N HIS A 79 12.54 -13.81 3.72
CA HIS A 79 12.42 -15.02 4.56
C HIS A 79 13.73 -15.81 4.69
N LYS A 80 14.70 -15.61 3.79
CA LYS A 80 16.04 -16.18 3.95
C LYS A 80 16.85 -15.44 5.01
N ILE A 81 16.72 -14.10 5.05
CA ILE A 81 17.55 -13.24 5.91
C ILE A 81 16.87 -12.80 7.21
N PHE A 82 15.53 -12.80 7.25
CA PHE A 82 14.75 -12.49 8.44
C PHE A 82 13.96 -13.68 8.96
N LYS A 83 13.62 -13.63 10.25
CA LYS A 83 12.63 -14.49 10.91
C LYS A 83 11.67 -13.61 11.73
N ASN A 84 10.60 -14.21 12.26
CA ASN A 84 9.60 -13.52 13.07
C ASN A 84 9.02 -12.28 12.35
N ILE A 85 8.78 -12.41 11.03
CA ILE A 85 8.23 -11.34 10.23
C ILE A 85 6.75 -11.19 10.57
N THR A 86 6.33 -9.95 10.84
CA THR A 86 4.92 -9.59 11.10
C THR A 86 4.59 -8.25 10.45
N PHE A 87 3.30 -8.04 10.19
CA PHE A 87 2.77 -6.74 9.79
C PHE A 87 1.65 -6.30 10.73
N GLU A 88 1.74 -5.08 11.23
CA GLU A 88 0.65 -4.38 11.88
C GLU A 88 0.06 -3.39 10.88
N ILE A 89 -1.17 -3.65 10.42
CA ILE A 89 -1.83 -2.83 9.40
C ILE A 89 -2.61 -1.73 10.08
N GLY A 90 -2.17 -0.49 9.91
CA GLY A 90 -2.85 0.71 10.39
C GLY A 90 -4.03 1.12 9.51
N ALA A 91 -3.87 0.97 8.19
CA ALA A 91 -4.96 1.21 7.23
C ALA A 91 -4.75 0.39 5.96
N ASN A 92 -5.85 -0.11 5.40
CA ASN A 92 -5.91 -0.75 4.09
C ASN A 92 -7.22 -0.32 3.42
N ILE A 93 -7.13 0.54 2.40
CA ILE A 93 -8.27 1.28 1.84
C ILE A 93 -8.21 1.28 0.33
N THR A 94 -9.31 0.93 -0.34
CA THR A 94 -9.47 1.13 -1.78
C THR A 94 -10.24 2.43 -2.05
N SER A 95 -9.70 3.26 -2.93
CA SER A 95 -10.28 4.53 -3.36
C SER A 95 -10.60 4.47 -4.85
N LYS A 96 -11.82 4.86 -5.20
CA LYS A 96 -12.25 5.10 -6.59
C LYS A 96 -12.37 6.60 -6.82
N TYR A 97 -11.54 7.12 -7.70
CA TYR A 97 -11.48 8.53 -8.06
C TYR A 97 -12.49 8.88 -9.17
N GLU A 98 -12.89 10.16 -9.30
CA GLU A 98 -13.80 10.62 -10.35
C GLU A 98 -13.29 10.38 -11.77
N ASN A 99 -11.99 10.43 -11.98
CA ASN A 99 -11.35 10.12 -13.27
C ASN A 99 -11.36 8.63 -13.61
N GLY A 100 -12.04 7.80 -12.79
CA GLY A 100 -12.17 6.35 -12.98
C GLY A 100 -10.98 5.54 -12.46
N GLN A 101 -9.90 6.16 -12.00
CA GLN A 101 -8.79 5.43 -11.39
C GLN A 101 -9.21 4.76 -10.09
N ILE A 102 -8.70 3.56 -9.87
CA ILE A 102 -8.92 2.81 -8.62
C ILE A 102 -7.55 2.50 -8.03
N TRP A 103 -7.39 2.81 -6.75
CA TRP A 103 -6.17 2.57 -6.00
C TRP A 103 -6.47 1.93 -4.66
N THR A 104 -5.63 0.96 -4.25
CA THR A 104 -5.60 0.49 -2.87
C THR A 104 -4.33 0.99 -2.21
N HIS A 105 -4.45 1.54 -1.01
CA HIS A 105 -3.35 2.02 -0.19
C HIS A 105 -3.29 1.23 1.10
N VAL A 106 -2.08 0.84 1.49
CA VAL A 106 -1.79 0.18 2.77
C VAL A 106 -0.77 1.00 3.51
N TRP A 107 -1.05 1.29 4.78
CA TRP A 107 -0.10 1.81 5.76
C TRP A 107 0.07 0.75 6.84
N ALA A 108 1.29 0.28 7.01
CA ALA A 108 1.59 -0.78 7.95
C ALA A 108 2.95 -0.56 8.62
N TRP A 109 3.18 -1.27 9.69
CA TRP A 109 4.49 -1.46 10.28
C TRP A 109 4.94 -2.90 10.00
N GLY A 110 6.07 -3.04 9.31
CA GLY A 110 6.71 -4.34 9.08
C GLY A 110 7.79 -4.57 10.14
N THR A 111 7.69 -5.65 10.88
CA THR A 111 8.68 -6.04 11.90
C THR A 111 9.37 -7.33 11.48
N GLY A 112 10.68 -7.42 11.72
CA GLY A 112 11.46 -8.63 11.47
C GLY A 112 12.71 -8.68 12.33
N GLU A 113 13.19 -9.89 12.63
CA GLU A 113 14.47 -10.13 13.29
C GLU A 113 15.48 -10.63 12.27
N GLY A 114 16.62 -9.93 12.10
CA GLY A 114 17.72 -10.35 11.23
C GLY A 114 18.34 -11.64 11.71
N LYS A 115 18.47 -12.65 10.83
CA LYS A 115 19.01 -13.95 11.21
C LYS A 115 20.49 -13.90 11.57
N LYS A 116 21.26 -13.00 10.96
CA LYS A 116 22.70 -12.80 11.24
C LYS A 116 22.91 -11.77 12.34
N SER A 117 22.33 -10.56 12.19
CA SER A 117 22.50 -9.47 13.14
C SER A 117 21.85 -9.73 14.49
N LYS A 118 20.83 -10.60 14.56
CA LYS A 118 19.96 -10.82 15.75
C LYS A 118 19.21 -9.58 16.22
N LYS A 119 19.21 -8.51 15.41
CA LYS A 119 18.48 -7.28 15.71
C LYS A 119 17.05 -7.40 15.24
N THR A 120 16.11 -6.92 16.04
CA THR A 120 14.72 -6.72 15.64
C THR A 120 14.53 -5.27 15.25
N THR A 121 13.88 -5.04 14.13
CA THR A 121 13.56 -3.71 13.64
C THR A 121 12.12 -3.68 13.15
N SER A 122 11.44 -2.56 13.42
CA SER A 122 10.12 -2.25 12.88
C SER A 122 10.23 -1.02 12.00
N ILE A 123 9.72 -1.08 10.77
CA ILE A 123 9.79 -0.01 9.78
C ILE A 123 8.40 0.33 9.26
N PRO A 124 8.10 1.61 8.97
CA PRO A 124 6.88 1.99 8.29
C PRO A 124 6.93 1.50 6.85
N VAL A 125 5.81 0.97 6.39
CA VAL A 125 5.62 0.49 5.02
C VAL A 125 4.37 1.14 4.43
N HIS A 126 4.51 1.75 3.26
CA HIS A 126 3.39 2.21 2.46
C HIS A 126 3.37 1.49 1.12
N LEU A 127 2.26 0.82 0.82
CA LEU A 127 2.05 0.15 -0.45
C LEU A 127 0.87 0.81 -1.16
N ALA A 128 1.00 1.05 -2.47
CA ALA A 128 -0.07 1.56 -3.30
C ALA A 128 -0.20 0.70 -4.56
N PHE A 129 -1.43 0.30 -4.88
CA PHE A 129 -1.75 -0.56 -6.02
C PHE A 129 -2.73 0.17 -6.93
N LYS A 130 -2.37 0.38 -8.18
CA LYS A 130 -3.26 0.90 -9.21
C LYS A 130 -3.94 -0.27 -9.92
N TRP A 131 -5.26 -0.22 -10.02
CA TRP A 131 -6.05 -1.32 -10.54
C TRP A 131 -6.56 -1.06 -11.96
N ASP A 132 -6.52 -2.12 -12.76
CA ASP A 132 -7.26 -2.27 -14.00
C ASP A 132 -8.18 -3.48 -13.84
N GLY A 133 -9.49 -3.24 -13.71
CA GLY A 133 -10.44 -4.26 -13.28
C GLY A 133 -10.10 -4.82 -11.89
N MET A 134 -9.83 -6.11 -11.82
CA MET A 134 -9.46 -6.84 -10.60
C MET A 134 -7.98 -7.21 -10.55
N LYS A 135 -7.15 -6.64 -11.42
CA LYS A 135 -5.70 -6.81 -11.44
C LYS A 135 -5.00 -5.46 -11.27
N SER A 136 -3.90 -5.46 -10.54
CA SER A 136 -3.03 -4.30 -10.47
C SER A 136 -2.06 -4.32 -11.64
N ASN A 137 -2.00 -3.21 -12.39
CA ASN A 137 -1.04 -3.03 -13.48
C ASN A 137 0.20 -2.24 -13.05
N GLN A 138 0.10 -1.55 -11.91
CA GLN A 138 1.18 -0.74 -11.35
C GLN A 138 1.10 -0.71 -9.83
N ALA A 139 2.25 -0.81 -9.16
CA ALA A 139 2.31 -0.66 -7.72
C ALA A 139 3.53 0.18 -7.29
N TYR A 140 3.43 0.74 -6.08
CA TYR A 140 4.50 1.50 -5.44
C TYR A 140 4.68 0.96 -4.03
N PHE A 141 5.90 0.57 -3.70
CA PHE A 141 6.30 0.06 -2.40
C PHE A 141 7.34 1.01 -1.82
N MET A 142 7.02 1.62 -0.71
CA MET A 142 7.84 2.61 -0.03
C MET A 142 8.12 2.19 1.40
N PHE A 143 9.39 2.03 1.73
CA PHE A 143 9.86 1.66 3.06
C PHE A 143 11.35 2.03 3.21
N ASP A 144 11.86 2.10 4.43
CA ASP A 144 13.29 2.28 4.66
C ASP A 144 14.05 0.96 4.39
N PRO A 145 14.92 0.91 3.37
CA PRO A 145 15.65 -0.30 3.02
C PRO A 145 16.91 -0.53 3.89
N THR A 146 17.26 0.39 4.78
CA THR A 146 18.56 0.39 5.50
C THR A 146 18.78 -0.93 6.25
N PHE A 147 17.77 -1.40 6.99
CA PHE A 147 17.89 -2.64 7.75
C PHE A 147 17.96 -3.87 6.85
N ILE A 148 17.18 -3.89 5.76
CA ILE A 148 17.22 -4.98 4.77
C ILE A 148 18.60 -5.05 4.13
N ASN A 149 19.13 -3.93 3.66
CA ASN A 149 20.44 -3.84 3.03
C ASN A 149 21.56 -4.26 3.98
N SER A 150 21.48 -3.85 5.25
CA SER A 150 22.49 -4.24 6.26
C SER A 150 22.47 -5.75 6.52
N GLU A 151 21.29 -6.37 6.58
CA GLU A 151 21.19 -7.82 6.78
C GLU A 151 21.63 -8.60 5.53
N ILE A 152 21.36 -8.10 4.31
CA ILE A 152 21.89 -8.66 3.06
C ILE A 152 23.42 -8.66 3.11
N ALA A 153 24.06 -7.53 3.48
CA ALA A 153 25.50 -7.42 3.55
C ALA A 153 26.16 -8.39 4.54
N LEU A 154 25.46 -8.78 5.62
CA LEU A 154 25.93 -9.78 6.58
C LEU A 154 25.76 -11.23 6.10
N ASN A 155 24.98 -11.46 5.04
CA ASN A 155 24.72 -12.79 4.49
C ASN A 155 25.56 -13.10 3.23
N ASN A 156 26.31 -12.11 2.72
CA ASN A 156 27.31 -12.26 1.66
C ASN A 156 28.68 -12.53 2.25
#